data_8d53205bd8b75f45b966f89ce76fc8fa
#
_entry.id   8d53205bd8b75f45b966f89ce76fc8fa
#
_cell.length_a   1.000
_cell.length_b   1.000
_cell.length_c   1.000
_cell.angle_alpha   90.00
_cell.angle_beta   90.00
_cell.angle_gamma   90.00
#
_symmetry.space_group_name_H-M   'P 1'
#
loop_
_entity.id
_entity.type
_entity.pdbx_description
1 polymer ?
#
loop_
_entity_poly.entity_id
_entity_poly.type
_entity_poly.pdbx_seq_one_letter_code
_entity_poly.pdbx_strand_id
1 'polypeptide(L)'
;HNGGILSYVSIRHGGSDIGEGNEINALTLGCVGDCTTINNIEIMSNSDDGIELFGGTVNVENLLVWGCADDFVDVDQGYGGNINNVLLIPDYVANNTLELDGGEGSHNPFFNISNIVIKYHENNQMHFRDGVNGSISYQGYANVIADPGTNIGIDTLVNLDESIFDWTHYSQNY
;
A
#
# COMPACT_ATOMS: atom_id res chain seq x y z
N HIS A 1 -19.46 0.77 -7.97
CA HIS A 1 -19.97 -0.46 -7.34
C HIS A 1 -19.76 -0.40 -5.84
N ASN A 2 -20.71 -0.87 -5.03
CA ASN A 2 -20.61 -0.88 -3.58
C ASN A 2 -20.39 -2.33 -3.09
N GLY A 3 -19.22 -2.62 -2.57
CA GLY A 3 -18.85 -3.92 -1.99
C GLY A 3 -19.16 -4.03 -0.49
N GLY A 4 -19.63 -2.95 0.14
CA GLY A 4 -19.89 -2.91 1.57
C GLY A 4 -18.92 -2.04 2.35
N ILE A 5 -18.70 -2.43 3.61
CA ILE A 5 -17.84 -1.70 4.54
C ILE A 5 -16.84 -2.67 5.18
N LEU A 6 -15.56 -2.36 5.09
CA LEU A 6 -14.48 -3.01 5.83
C LEU A 6 -13.82 -1.93 6.70
N SER A 7 -13.98 -2.04 8.02
CA SER A 7 -13.56 -0.99 8.95
C SER A 7 -13.11 -1.56 10.28
N TYR A 8 -12.00 -1.05 10.83
CA TYR A 8 -11.37 -1.54 12.06
C TYR A 8 -11.03 -3.03 12.00
N VAL A 9 -10.33 -3.42 10.95
CA VAL A 9 -9.93 -4.81 10.72
C VAL A 9 -8.42 -4.94 10.87
N SER A 10 -8.01 -5.96 11.64
CA SER A 10 -6.61 -6.37 11.78
C SER A 10 -6.41 -7.72 11.10
N ILE A 11 -5.51 -7.77 10.11
CA ILE A 11 -5.13 -8.97 9.36
C ILE A 11 -3.70 -9.29 9.75
N ARG A 12 -3.48 -10.48 10.31
CA ARG A 12 -2.18 -10.84 10.87
C ARG A 12 -1.76 -12.26 10.51
N HIS A 13 -0.45 -12.42 10.25
CA HIS A 13 0.19 -13.72 10.05
C HIS A 13 -0.43 -14.54 8.91
N GLY A 14 -0.78 -13.86 7.81
CA GLY A 14 -1.25 -14.46 6.57
C GLY A 14 -0.10 -14.75 5.59
N GLY A 15 -0.45 -14.94 4.33
CA GLY A 15 0.50 -15.02 3.23
C GLY A 15 1.05 -16.41 2.99
N SER A 16 0.31 -17.46 3.32
CA SER A 16 0.75 -18.84 3.06
C SER A 16 0.90 -19.10 1.57
N ASP A 17 2.02 -19.72 1.18
CA ASP A 17 2.20 -20.30 -0.15
C ASP A 17 1.11 -21.39 -0.38
N ILE A 18 0.34 -21.20 -1.44
CA ILE A 18 -0.73 -22.12 -1.85
C ILE A 18 -0.30 -23.01 -3.03
N GLY A 19 0.94 -22.90 -3.48
CA GLY A 19 1.58 -23.77 -4.47
C GLY A 19 2.38 -23.03 -5.53
N GLU A 20 3.58 -23.51 -5.81
CA GLU A 20 4.49 -23.08 -6.90
C GLU A 20 4.72 -21.54 -6.98
N GLY A 21 4.91 -20.88 -5.84
CA GLY A 21 5.14 -19.42 -5.78
C GLY A 21 3.87 -18.60 -5.91
N ASN A 22 2.71 -19.18 -5.65
CA ASN A 22 1.48 -18.43 -5.45
C ASN A 22 1.25 -18.25 -3.95
N GLU A 23 1.40 -17.05 -3.50
CA GLU A 23 1.20 -16.63 -2.11
C GLU A 23 -0.11 -15.86 -1.97
N ILE A 24 -0.51 -15.52 -0.78
CA ILE A 24 -1.76 -14.82 -0.52
C ILE A 24 -1.46 -13.47 0.12
N ASN A 25 -1.84 -12.40 -0.54
CA ASN A 25 -1.81 -11.05 0.04
C ASN A 25 -2.69 -10.97 1.30
N ALA A 26 -2.36 -10.09 2.22
CA ALA A 26 -3.22 -9.90 3.37
C ALA A 26 -4.58 -9.32 3.00
N LEU A 27 -4.59 -8.35 2.08
CA LEU A 27 -5.82 -7.76 1.53
C LEU A 27 -5.68 -7.54 0.02
N THR A 28 -6.45 -8.30 -0.77
CA THR A 28 -6.53 -8.13 -2.21
C THR A 28 -7.82 -7.40 -2.60
N LEU A 29 -7.71 -6.31 -3.37
CA LEU A 29 -8.83 -5.50 -3.85
C LEU A 29 -8.91 -5.53 -5.38
N GLY A 30 -9.66 -6.49 -5.94
CA GLY A 30 -9.84 -6.68 -7.39
C GLY A 30 -10.98 -5.81 -7.95
N CYS A 31 -10.67 -4.79 -8.72
CA CYS A 31 -11.63 -3.90 -9.39
C CYS A 31 -12.71 -3.32 -8.46
N VAL A 32 -12.37 -3.02 -7.21
CA VAL A 32 -13.31 -2.49 -6.22
C VAL A 32 -13.61 -1.02 -6.50
N GLY A 33 -14.88 -0.65 -6.45
CA GLY A 33 -15.33 0.72 -6.77
C GLY A 33 -15.38 1.65 -5.55
N ASP A 34 -15.38 2.95 -5.83
CA ASP A 34 -15.33 4.07 -4.88
C ASP A 34 -16.52 4.19 -3.91
N CYS A 35 -17.60 3.45 -4.17
CA CYS A 35 -18.72 3.37 -3.23
C CYS A 35 -18.49 2.36 -2.09
N THR A 36 -17.38 1.62 -2.11
CA THR A 36 -16.98 0.70 -1.04
C THR A 36 -16.19 1.46 0.02
N THR A 37 -16.46 1.21 1.28
CA THR A 37 -15.75 1.84 2.39
C THR A 37 -14.64 0.91 2.90
N ILE A 38 -13.39 1.35 2.82
CA ILE A 38 -12.23 0.66 3.39
C ILE A 38 -11.50 1.65 4.28
N ASN A 39 -11.52 1.42 5.59
CA ASN A 39 -10.82 2.31 6.51
C ASN A 39 -10.39 1.63 7.81
N ASN A 40 -9.37 2.20 8.45
CA ASN A 40 -8.81 1.70 9.71
C ASN A 40 -8.43 0.22 9.56
N ILE A 41 -7.48 -0.04 8.67
CA ILE A 41 -6.96 -1.37 8.39
C ILE A 41 -5.56 -1.51 8.99
N GLU A 42 -5.34 -2.57 9.73
CA GLU A 42 -4.03 -3.01 10.17
C GLU A 42 -3.66 -4.31 9.47
N ILE A 43 -2.47 -4.34 8.91
CA ILE A 43 -1.87 -5.55 8.34
C ILE A 43 -0.54 -5.77 9.05
N MET A 44 -0.31 -7.00 9.52
CA MET A 44 0.89 -7.32 10.29
C MET A 44 1.42 -8.71 9.96
N SER A 45 2.72 -8.76 9.61
CA SER A 45 3.46 -10.03 9.40
C SER A 45 2.80 -10.94 8.37
N ASN A 46 2.51 -10.40 7.18
CA ASN A 46 2.08 -11.20 6.03
C ASN A 46 3.31 -11.74 5.30
N SER A 47 3.25 -12.97 4.75
CA SER A 47 4.37 -13.57 4.01
C SER A 47 4.41 -13.17 2.54
N ASP A 48 3.42 -12.44 2.08
CA ASP A 48 3.28 -11.83 0.78
C ASP A 48 2.94 -10.35 0.98
N ASP A 49 2.28 -9.69 0.02
CA ASP A 49 1.95 -8.28 0.13
C ASP A 49 1.06 -7.94 1.33
N GLY A 50 1.17 -6.72 1.77
CA GLY A 50 0.24 -6.15 2.72
C GLY A 50 -1.12 -5.91 2.07
N ILE A 51 -1.20 -4.92 1.20
CA ILE A 51 -2.41 -4.64 0.41
C ILE A 51 -2.04 -4.59 -1.07
N GLU A 52 -2.80 -5.31 -1.89
CA GLU A 52 -2.65 -5.27 -3.34
C GLU A 52 -3.95 -4.83 -4.02
N LEU A 53 -3.84 -3.86 -4.95
CA LEU A 53 -4.96 -3.24 -5.63
C LEU A 53 -4.87 -3.53 -7.14
N PHE A 54 -5.63 -4.52 -7.59
CA PHE A 54 -5.80 -4.86 -9.00
C PHE A 54 -6.86 -3.96 -9.65
N GLY A 55 -6.46 -2.77 -10.07
CA GLY A 55 -7.37 -1.80 -10.67
C GLY A 55 -8.47 -1.30 -9.74
N GLY A 56 -9.52 -0.73 -10.33
CA GLY A 56 -10.63 -0.16 -9.56
C GLY A 56 -10.41 1.28 -9.11
N THR A 57 -11.32 1.78 -8.27
CA THR A 57 -11.34 3.19 -7.81
C THR A 57 -11.65 3.33 -6.33
N VAL A 58 -11.54 2.26 -5.56
CA VAL A 58 -11.81 2.28 -4.12
C VAL A 58 -10.84 3.22 -3.40
N ASN A 59 -11.33 3.93 -2.39
CA ASN A 59 -10.48 4.71 -1.51
C ASN A 59 -10.18 3.91 -0.24
N VAL A 60 -8.93 4.00 0.23
CA VAL A 60 -8.46 3.39 1.47
C VAL A 60 -8.00 4.49 2.43
N GLU A 61 -8.54 4.50 3.63
CA GLU A 61 -8.22 5.50 4.65
C GLU A 61 -7.65 4.83 5.91
N ASN A 62 -6.58 5.41 6.46
CA ASN A 62 -5.96 4.97 7.70
C ASN A 62 -5.46 3.51 7.61
N LEU A 63 -4.42 3.31 6.83
CA LEU A 63 -3.77 2.03 6.59
C LEU A 63 -2.47 1.94 7.39
N LEU A 64 -2.34 0.92 8.23
CA LEU A 64 -1.09 0.55 8.89
C LEU A 64 -0.63 -0.80 8.32
N VAL A 65 0.62 -0.86 7.84
CA VAL A 65 1.25 -2.10 7.40
C VAL A 65 2.58 -2.28 8.13
N TRP A 66 2.75 -3.42 8.77
CA TRP A 66 3.94 -3.74 9.55
C TRP A 66 4.46 -5.13 9.22
N GLY A 67 5.67 -5.19 8.65
CA GLY A 67 6.42 -6.42 8.47
C GLY A 67 5.77 -7.39 7.48
N CYS A 68 5.63 -7.00 6.23
CA CYS A 68 5.29 -7.91 5.14
C CYS A 68 6.57 -8.42 4.46
N ALA A 69 6.53 -9.60 3.86
CA ALA A 69 7.72 -10.21 3.28
C ALA A 69 7.92 -9.83 1.81
N ASP A 70 6.86 -9.46 1.10
CA ASP A 70 6.97 -8.86 -0.23
C ASP A 70 6.65 -7.35 -0.15
N ASP A 71 5.68 -6.83 -0.83
CA ASP A 71 5.43 -5.39 -0.87
C ASP A 71 4.42 -4.94 0.19
N PHE A 72 4.60 -3.74 0.75
CA PHE A 72 3.65 -3.26 1.77
C PHE A 72 2.38 -2.72 1.14
N VAL A 73 2.52 -1.98 0.05
CA VAL A 73 1.42 -1.52 -0.79
C VAL A 73 1.80 -1.77 -2.23
N ASP A 74 1.06 -2.64 -2.89
CA ASP A 74 1.18 -2.92 -4.32
C ASP A 74 -0.02 -2.37 -5.08
N VAL A 75 0.26 -1.60 -6.12
CA VAL A 75 -0.75 -1.02 -7.02
C VAL A 75 -0.52 -1.55 -8.42
N ASP A 76 -1.52 -2.24 -8.96
CA ASP A 76 -1.44 -2.89 -10.27
C ASP A 76 -2.70 -2.63 -11.13
N GLN A 77 -2.63 -3.02 -12.40
CA GLN A 77 -3.73 -3.08 -13.37
C GLN A 77 -4.58 -1.82 -13.52
N GLY A 78 -3.97 -0.64 -13.35
CA GLY A 78 -4.67 0.64 -13.56
C GLY A 78 -5.64 0.99 -12.43
N TYR A 79 -5.17 0.93 -11.22
CA TYR A 79 -5.86 1.51 -10.07
C TYR A 79 -5.97 3.03 -10.19
N GLY A 80 -7.14 3.59 -9.88
CA GLY A 80 -7.43 5.03 -10.02
C GLY A 80 -8.11 5.63 -8.78
N GLY A 81 -7.87 5.08 -7.59
CA GLY A 81 -8.42 5.58 -6.33
C GLY A 81 -7.42 6.41 -5.52
N ASN A 82 -7.75 6.60 -4.24
CA ASN A 82 -6.89 7.29 -3.29
C ASN A 82 -6.61 6.41 -2.08
N ILE A 83 -5.35 6.39 -1.63
CA ILE A 83 -4.96 5.82 -0.34
C ILE A 83 -4.44 6.98 0.52
N ASN A 84 -4.98 7.16 1.71
CA ASN A 84 -4.64 8.30 2.54
C ASN A 84 -4.39 7.89 3.99
N ASN A 85 -3.48 8.58 4.66
CA ASN A 85 -3.02 8.31 6.02
C ASN A 85 -2.44 6.90 6.14
N VAL A 86 -1.21 6.75 5.70
CA VAL A 86 -0.52 5.45 5.61
C VAL A 86 0.67 5.42 6.55
N LEU A 87 0.73 4.43 7.42
CA LEU A 87 1.88 4.17 8.29
C LEU A 87 2.53 2.84 7.89
N LEU A 88 3.75 2.91 7.37
CA LEU A 88 4.53 1.75 6.98
C LEU A 88 5.67 1.53 7.97
N ILE A 89 5.73 0.32 8.53
CA ILE A 89 6.76 -0.09 9.48
C ILE A 89 7.53 -1.27 8.89
N PRO A 90 8.52 -0.99 8.02
CA PRO A 90 9.30 -2.02 7.36
C PRO A 90 10.18 -2.78 8.33
N ASP A 91 10.43 -4.04 8.00
CA ASP A 91 11.47 -4.85 8.57
C ASP A 91 12.47 -5.28 7.48
N TYR A 92 13.48 -6.06 7.84
CA TYR A 92 14.54 -6.46 6.91
C TYR A 92 14.12 -7.52 5.88
N VAL A 93 12.89 -7.96 5.89
CA VAL A 93 12.37 -9.02 5.00
C VAL A 93 11.65 -8.44 3.78
N ALA A 94 11.08 -7.23 3.90
CA ALA A 94 10.29 -6.59 2.85
C ALA A 94 11.07 -6.41 1.52
N ASN A 95 10.38 -6.62 0.40
CA ASN A 95 10.88 -6.30 -0.94
C ASN A 95 10.76 -4.78 -1.17
N ASN A 96 9.54 -4.25 -1.24
CA ASN A 96 9.33 -2.81 -1.33
C ASN A 96 8.37 -2.30 -0.26
N THR A 97 8.51 -1.03 0.11
CA THR A 97 7.48 -0.32 0.87
C THR A 97 6.33 0.11 -0.01
N LEU A 98 6.61 0.42 -1.26
CA LEU A 98 5.62 0.65 -2.33
C LEU A 98 6.14 0.00 -3.62
N GLU A 99 5.35 -0.84 -4.26
CA GLU A 99 5.46 -1.20 -5.65
C GLU A 99 4.27 -0.60 -6.40
N LEU A 100 4.53 0.18 -7.44
CA LEU A 100 3.49 0.93 -8.13
C LEU A 100 3.60 0.69 -9.63
N ASP A 101 2.66 -0.08 -10.17
CA ASP A 101 2.60 -0.42 -11.58
C ASP A 101 1.65 0.48 -12.36
N GLY A 102 1.93 0.60 -13.64
CA GLY A 102 1.09 1.33 -14.57
C GLY A 102 -0.19 0.60 -14.94
N GLY A 103 -1.03 1.30 -15.68
CA GLY A 103 -2.24 0.72 -16.24
C GLY A 103 -1.96 -0.24 -17.38
N GLU A 104 -2.88 -1.15 -17.64
CA GLU A 104 -2.78 -2.07 -18.75
C GLU A 104 -3.41 -1.51 -20.03
N GLY A 105 -2.69 -1.65 -21.15
CA GLY A 105 -3.15 -1.20 -22.45
C GLY A 105 -3.36 0.31 -22.52
N SER A 106 -4.58 0.74 -22.82
CA SER A 106 -4.93 2.16 -22.90
C SER A 106 -5.55 2.72 -21.61
N HIS A 107 -5.79 1.87 -20.61
CA HIS A 107 -6.37 2.27 -19.34
C HIS A 107 -5.26 2.55 -18.33
N ASN A 108 -4.97 3.82 -18.12
CA ASN A 108 -3.93 4.26 -17.18
C ASN A 108 -4.44 5.45 -16.37
N PRO A 109 -5.35 5.21 -15.41
CA PRO A 109 -5.89 6.26 -14.57
C PRO A 109 -4.83 6.83 -13.63
N PHE A 110 -5.11 8.01 -13.12
CA PHE A 110 -4.28 8.66 -12.12
C PHE A 110 -4.74 8.23 -10.72
N PHE A 111 -3.80 7.77 -9.88
CA PHE A 111 -4.06 7.50 -8.47
C PHE A 111 -3.29 8.46 -7.56
N ASN A 112 -3.67 8.48 -6.28
CA ASN A 112 -2.95 9.26 -5.28
C ASN A 112 -2.76 8.46 -3.99
N ILE A 113 -1.52 8.42 -3.48
CA ILE A 113 -1.21 7.89 -2.14
C ILE A 113 -0.62 9.03 -1.32
N SER A 114 -1.31 9.43 -0.27
CA SER A 114 -0.97 10.63 0.47
C SER A 114 -0.81 10.42 1.98
N ASN A 115 -0.08 11.33 2.61
CA ASN A 115 0.22 11.29 4.03
C ASN A 115 0.87 9.97 4.47
N ILE A 116 1.92 9.55 3.75
CA ILE A 116 2.65 8.32 4.07
C ILE A 116 3.76 8.66 5.07
N VAL A 117 3.82 7.95 6.19
CA VAL A 117 4.97 7.91 7.07
C VAL A 117 5.63 6.54 6.96
N ILE A 118 6.90 6.52 6.56
CA ILE A 118 7.71 5.32 6.47
C ILE A 118 8.70 5.34 7.63
N LYS A 119 8.59 4.38 8.54
CA LYS A 119 9.57 4.21 9.62
C LYS A 119 10.91 3.78 9.05
N TYR A 120 11.99 4.22 9.68
CA TYR A 120 13.33 3.99 9.15
C TYR A 120 13.70 2.50 9.14
N HIS A 121 14.12 2.04 7.97
CA HIS A 121 14.88 0.82 7.79
C HIS A 121 15.90 1.04 6.66
N GLU A 122 17.11 0.51 6.78
CA GLU A 122 18.20 0.78 5.82
C GLU A 122 17.94 0.24 4.41
N ASN A 123 17.08 -0.75 4.28
CA ASN A 123 16.73 -1.39 3.00
C ASN A 123 15.38 -0.92 2.43
N ASN A 124 14.75 0.12 3.00
CA ASN A 124 13.50 0.62 2.46
C ASN A 124 13.63 1.00 0.99
N GLN A 125 12.74 0.48 0.16
CA GLN A 125 12.71 0.70 -1.27
C GLN A 125 11.29 1.05 -1.73
N MET A 126 11.20 1.92 -2.72
CA MET A 126 9.98 2.14 -3.52
C MET A 126 10.32 1.86 -4.97
N HIS A 127 9.51 1.06 -5.65
CA HIS A 127 9.67 0.75 -7.06
C HIS A 127 8.49 1.30 -7.86
N PHE A 128 8.77 2.21 -8.78
CA PHE A 128 7.80 2.75 -9.72
C PHE A 128 8.02 2.09 -11.07
N ARG A 129 7.11 1.20 -11.44
CA ARG A 129 7.17 0.40 -12.65
C ARG A 129 6.79 1.21 -13.89
N ASP A 130 7.06 0.63 -15.05
CA ASP A 130 6.79 1.25 -16.36
C ASP A 130 5.33 1.68 -16.49
N GLY A 131 5.14 2.90 -16.97
CA GLY A 131 3.82 3.46 -17.25
C GLY A 131 3.00 3.93 -16.04
N VAL A 132 3.50 3.79 -14.81
CA VAL A 132 2.77 4.24 -13.62
C VAL A 132 2.42 5.73 -13.70
N ASN A 133 1.19 6.08 -13.26
CA ASN A 133 0.65 7.43 -13.37
C ASN A 133 -0.06 7.85 -12.08
N GLY A 134 0.56 8.69 -11.27
CA GLY A 134 -0.02 9.07 -9.99
C GLY A 134 0.76 10.13 -9.24
N SER A 135 0.42 10.27 -7.96
CA SER A 135 1.17 11.09 -7.01
C SER A 135 1.29 10.43 -5.66
N ILE A 136 2.40 10.69 -4.99
CA ILE A 136 2.64 10.25 -3.61
C ILE A 136 3.10 11.44 -2.76
N SER A 137 2.69 11.45 -1.48
CA SER A 137 3.32 12.31 -0.49
C SER A 137 3.82 11.49 0.69
N TYR A 138 5.11 11.55 0.99
CA TYR A 138 5.70 10.73 2.04
C TYR A 138 6.75 11.44 2.87
N GLN A 139 6.92 10.98 4.10
CA GLN A 139 8.01 11.31 5.00
C GLN A 139 8.69 10.01 5.48
N GLY A 140 9.99 10.00 5.47
CA GLY A 140 10.82 8.85 5.85
C GLY A 140 11.95 8.63 4.85
N TYR A 141 12.60 7.49 4.95
CA TYR A 141 13.68 7.11 4.04
C TYR A 141 13.26 5.92 3.18
N ALA A 142 13.45 6.05 1.88
CA ALA A 142 13.38 4.92 0.95
C ALA A 142 14.30 5.19 -0.23
N ASN A 143 14.91 4.14 -0.76
CA ASN A 143 15.60 4.17 -2.04
C ASN A 143 14.54 4.07 -3.15
N VAL A 144 14.52 5.05 -4.04
CA VAL A 144 13.52 5.12 -5.13
C VAL A 144 14.12 4.54 -6.40
N ILE A 145 13.51 3.51 -6.93
CA ILE A 145 13.78 2.96 -8.27
C ILE A 145 12.60 3.34 -9.16
N ALA A 146 12.88 3.89 -10.33
CA ALA A 146 11.85 4.30 -11.28
C ALA A 146 12.19 3.76 -12.68
N ASP A 147 11.28 3.01 -13.25
CA ASP A 147 11.40 2.50 -14.61
C ASP A 147 11.13 3.60 -15.64
N PRO A 148 11.59 3.44 -16.89
CA PRO A 148 11.28 4.39 -17.94
C PRO A 148 9.76 4.54 -18.15
N GLY A 149 9.29 5.77 -18.39
CA GLY A 149 7.87 6.03 -18.65
C GLY A 149 7.03 6.33 -17.41
N THR A 150 7.62 6.28 -16.21
CA THR A 150 6.92 6.65 -14.97
C THR A 150 6.50 8.12 -14.96
N ASN A 151 5.31 8.40 -14.47
CA ASN A 151 4.77 9.75 -14.26
C ASN A 151 4.23 9.85 -12.82
N ILE A 152 5.15 9.93 -11.86
CA ILE A 152 4.83 10.04 -10.43
C ILE A 152 5.23 11.42 -9.92
N GLY A 153 4.24 12.18 -9.41
CA GLY A 153 4.48 13.37 -8.61
C GLY A 153 4.88 12.99 -7.19
N ILE A 154 6.00 13.53 -6.70
CA ILE A 154 6.47 13.28 -5.33
C ILE A 154 6.40 14.56 -4.51
N ASP A 155 5.76 14.52 -3.35
CA ASP A 155 5.72 15.57 -2.34
C ASP A 155 6.24 15.03 -1.01
N THR A 156 6.81 15.91 -0.20
CA THR A 156 7.30 15.59 1.15
C THR A 156 6.48 16.27 2.25
N LEU A 157 5.40 16.95 1.87
CA LEU A 157 4.48 17.55 2.82
C LEU A 157 3.52 16.48 3.34
N VAL A 158 3.78 16.00 4.55
CA VAL A 158 2.98 14.98 5.24
C VAL A 158 2.46 15.54 6.55
N ASN A 159 1.18 15.29 6.83
CA ASN A 159 0.50 15.69 8.05
C ASN A 159 -0.30 14.51 8.62
N LEU A 160 0.40 13.41 8.91
CA LEU A 160 -0.19 12.22 9.51
C LEU A 160 -0.20 12.35 11.04
N ASP A 161 -1.37 12.28 11.64
CA ASP A 161 -1.53 12.07 13.07
C ASP A 161 -1.52 10.56 13.37
N GLU A 162 -0.38 10.05 13.83
CA GLU A 162 -0.22 8.62 14.10
C GLU A 162 -1.16 8.09 15.19
N SER A 163 -1.78 8.95 16.00
CA SER A 163 -2.75 8.53 17.02
C SER A 163 -4.00 7.85 16.44
N ILE A 164 -4.28 8.07 15.17
CA ILE A 164 -5.38 7.36 14.47
C ILE A 164 -5.18 5.83 14.46
N PHE A 165 -3.95 5.36 14.69
CA PHE A 165 -3.59 3.95 14.75
C PHE A 165 -3.51 3.38 16.17
N ASP A 166 -3.80 4.16 17.23
CA ASP A 166 -3.69 3.72 18.63
C ASP A 166 -4.54 2.48 18.94
N TRP A 167 -5.62 2.25 18.20
CA TRP A 167 -6.47 1.06 18.33
C TRP A 167 -5.75 -0.26 17.98
N THR A 168 -4.64 -0.20 17.22
CA THR A 168 -3.82 -1.37 16.87
C THR A 168 -2.81 -1.72 17.96
N HIS A 169 -2.55 -0.80 18.87
CA HIS A 169 -1.49 -0.87 19.89
C HIS A 169 -0.06 -1.00 19.30
N TYR A 170 0.18 -0.58 18.06
CA TYR A 170 1.48 -0.71 17.42
C TYR A 170 2.58 0.00 18.21
N SER A 171 2.31 1.20 18.74
CA SER A 171 3.27 2.02 19.46
C SER A 171 3.77 1.40 20.77
N GLN A 172 3.11 0.36 21.25
CA GLN A 172 3.54 -0.40 22.44
C GLN A 172 4.54 -1.51 22.08
N ASN A 173 4.66 -1.86 20.82
CA ASN A 173 5.44 -2.99 20.33
C ASN A 173 6.56 -2.58 19.35
N TYR A 174 6.61 -1.29 18.98
CA TYR A 174 7.60 -0.73 18.05
C TYR A 174 8.64 0.13 18.76
#